data_f7b5ee3a4ab23a63e0dde31626c44415
#
_entry.id   f7b5ee3a4ab23a63e0dde31626c44415
#
_cell.length_a   1.000
_cell.length_b   1.000
_cell.length_c   1.000
_cell.angle_alpha   90.00
_cell.angle_beta   90.00
_cell.angle_gamma   90.00
#
_symmetry.space_group_name_H-M   'P 1'
#
loop_
_entity.id
_entity.type
_entity.pdbx_description
1 polymer ?
#
loop_
_entity_poly.entity_id
_entity_poly.type
_entity_poly.pdbx_seq_one_letter_code
_entity_poly.pdbx_strand_id
1 'polypeptide(L)'
;MSESTIHPQAVVSPEAKLGAGVTVGAFAVIGAHVTLGDRCVVHSHAVIQGPSKFGAGNIFHPFSAVGVDPQDLTFKGERTELIVGDGNNFRESVTVSRGTKKGGGTTKIGNDNLFMAYTHIGHDSVVGSHTIFANAATVAGHVVIEDHVTVGALSPVHQFCRIGRYAYIGACTVITQDVPPF
;
A
#
# COMPACT_ATOMS: atom_id res chain seq x y z
N MET A 1 -5.25 14.31 23.84
CA MET A 1 -4.96 13.22 22.84
C MET A 1 -6.27 12.50 22.61
N SER A 2 -6.76 12.42 21.39
CA SER A 2 -8.00 11.68 21.08
C SER A 2 -7.77 10.18 21.29
N GLU A 3 -8.68 9.54 22.01
CA GLU A 3 -8.66 8.12 22.28
C GLU A 3 -8.92 7.34 20.98
N SER A 4 -8.26 6.21 20.80
CA SER A 4 -8.49 5.34 19.64
C SER A 4 -9.78 4.55 19.82
N THR A 5 -10.55 4.38 18.75
CA THR A 5 -11.83 3.67 18.76
C THR A 5 -11.70 2.36 17.99
N ILE A 6 -11.84 1.24 18.69
CA ILE A 6 -11.75 -0.10 18.09
C ILE A 6 -13.10 -0.80 18.22
N HIS A 7 -13.69 -1.19 17.10
CA HIS A 7 -14.95 -1.92 17.11
C HIS A 7 -14.77 -3.30 17.80
N PRO A 8 -15.70 -3.76 18.66
CA PRO A 8 -15.55 -5.01 19.39
C PRO A 8 -15.36 -6.28 18.54
N GLN A 9 -15.82 -6.24 17.29
CA GLN A 9 -15.65 -7.35 16.34
C GLN A 9 -14.38 -7.21 15.46
N ALA A 10 -13.53 -6.22 15.69
CA ALA A 10 -12.25 -6.13 15.04
C ALA A 10 -11.26 -7.10 15.68
N VAL A 11 -10.34 -7.64 14.87
CA VAL A 11 -9.25 -8.49 15.35
C VAL A 11 -7.95 -7.69 15.27
N VAL A 12 -7.43 -7.30 16.43
CA VAL A 12 -6.18 -6.53 16.52
C VAL A 12 -5.15 -7.34 17.30
N SER A 13 -4.01 -7.62 16.69
CA SER A 13 -2.91 -8.32 17.35
C SER A 13 -2.41 -7.52 18.56
N PRO A 14 -2.08 -8.16 19.70
CA PRO A 14 -1.45 -7.50 20.83
C PRO A 14 -0.05 -6.93 20.50
N GLU A 15 0.58 -7.38 19.43
CA GLU A 15 1.86 -6.86 18.94
C GLU A 15 1.70 -5.67 17.98
N ALA A 16 0.47 -5.30 17.62
CA ALA A 16 0.21 -4.09 16.83
C ALA A 16 0.36 -2.83 17.70
N LYS A 17 0.87 -1.77 17.10
CA LYS A 17 1.00 -0.46 17.74
C LYS A 17 0.12 0.54 17.03
N LEU A 18 -0.82 1.14 17.76
CA LEU A 18 -1.76 2.11 17.21
C LEU A 18 -1.46 3.49 17.80
N GLY A 19 -1.36 4.50 16.94
CA GLY A 19 -1.22 5.89 17.31
C GLY A 19 -2.50 6.49 17.90
N ALA A 20 -2.46 7.75 18.28
CA ALA A 20 -3.61 8.45 18.88
C ALA A 20 -4.73 8.67 17.84
N GLY A 21 -5.98 8.48 18.25
CA GLY A 21 -7.16 8.72 17.42
C GLY A 21 -7.32 7.76 16.23
N VAL A 22 -6.71 6.59 16.26
CA VAL A 22 -6.93 5.54 15.27
C VAL A 22 -8.34 4.98 15.41
N THR A 23 -9.03 4.79 14.28
CA THR A 23 -10.36 4.15 14.22
C THR A 23 -10.27 2.82 13.52
N VAL A 24 -10.87 1.77 14.10
CA VAL A 24 -10.88 0.42 13.54
C VAL A 24 -12.31 -0.09 13.46
N GLY A 25 -12.80 -0.34 12.25
CA GLY A 25 -14.15 -0.81 11.96
C GLY A 25 -14.38 -2.29 12.25
N ALA A 26 -15.64 -2.71 12.19
CA ALA A 26 -16.05 -4.10 12.40
C ALA A 26 -15.36 -5.05 11.43
N PHE A 27 -14.95 -6.23 11.93
CA PHE A 27 -14.32 -7.29 11.13
C PHE A 27 -13.01 -6.89 10.43
N ALA A 28 -12.43 -5.72 10.76
CA ALA A 28 -11.10 -5.38 10.32
C ALA A 28 -10.07 -6.27 11.04
N VAL A 29 -8.98 -6.60 10.35
CA VAL A 29 -7.89 -7.41 10.90
C VAL A 29 -6.59 -6.62 10.85
N ILE A 30 -5.97 -6.43 12.01
CA ILE A 30 -4.64 -5.81 12.14
C ILE A 30 -3.68 -6.86 12.72
N GLY A 31 -2.74 -7.31 11.89
CA GLY A 31 -1.80 -8.38 12.22
C GLY A 31 -0.67 -7.96 13.16
N ALA A 32 0.14 -8.94 13.53
CA ALA A 32 1.35 -8.71 14.34
C ALA A 32 2.35 -7.79 13.63
N HIS A 33 3.13 -7.03 14.42
CA HIS A 33 4.17 -6.12 13.95
C HIS A 33 3.68 -5.01 12.98
N VAL A 34 2.39 -4.70 13.00
CA VAL A 34 1.83 -3.51 12.33
C VAL A 34 1.98 -2.31 13.24
N THR A 35 2.45 -1.20 12.69
CA THR A 35 2.43 0.11 13.37
C THR A 35 1.61 1.08 12.52
N LEU A 36 0.55 1.65 13.10
CA LEU A 36 -0.26 2.72 12.50
C LEU A 36 0.05 4.03 13.23
N GLY A 37 0.35 5.07 12.46
CA GLY A 37 0.48 6.43 12.97
C GLY A 37 -0.87 7.01 13.43
N ASP A 38 -0.84 8.23 13.92
CA ASP A 38 -2.02 8.91 14.46
C ASP A 38 -3.13 9.08 13.40
N ARG A 39 -4.38 9.07 13.85
CA ARG A 39 -5.58 9.35 13.03
C ARG A 39 -5.72 8.47 11.78
N CYS A 40 -5.10 7.30 11.75
CA CYS A 40 -5.41 6.31 10.72
C CYS A 40 -6.83 5.78 10.87
N VAL A 41 -7.48 5.52 9.73
CA VAL A 41 -8.84 4.97 9.66
C VAL A 41 -8.80 3.62 8.96
N VAL A 42 -9.17 2.57 9.68
CA VAL A 42 -9.30 1.21 9.14
C VAL A 42 -10.77 0.87 9.06
N HIS A 43 -11.33 0.87 7.87
CA HIS A 43 -12.74 0.52 7.66
C HIS A 43 -13.02 -0.97 7.88
N SER A 44 -14.29 -1.33 7.93
CA SER A 44 -14.74 -2.71 8.11
C SER A 44 -14.16 -3.65 7.03
N HIS A 45 -13.80 -4.87 7.43
CA HIS A 45 -13.24 -5.91 6.55
C HIS A 45 -11.89 -5.56 5.89
N ALA A 46 -11.22 -4.48 6.26
CA ALA A 46 -9.86 -4.22 5.80
C ALA A 46 -8.87 -5.13 6.54
N VAL A 47 -7.83 -5.59 5.84
CA VAL A 47 -6.78 -6.46 6.38
C VAL A 47 -5.45 -5.75 6.28
N ILE A 48 -4.78 -5.54 7.42
CA ILE A 48 -3.43 -4.97 7.47
C ILE A 48 -2.51 -6.00 8.10
N GLN A 49 -1.49 -6.41 7.36
CA GLN A 49 -0.51 -7.39 7.84
C GLN A 49 0.86 -6.74 8.06
N GLY A 50 1.66 -7.37 8.90
CA GLY A 50 3.01 -6.92 9.25
C GLY A 50 4.09 -7.97 8.91
N PRO A 51 5.36 -7.57 9.01
CA PRO A 51 5.85 -6.26 9.49
C PRO A 51 5.53 -5.08 8.54
N SER A 52 4.79 -4.09 9.06
CA SER A 52 4.42 -2.92 8.27
C SER A 52 4.36 -1.66 9.13
N LYS A 53 4.82 -0.55 8.60
CA LYS A 53 4.81 0.75 9.28
C LYS A 53 4.09 1.78 8.43
N PHE A 54 3.12 2.45 9.01
CA PHE A 54 2.34 3.50 8.36
C PHE A 54 2.46 4.78 9.15
N GLY A 55 2.63 5.89 8.45
CA GLY A 55 2.55 7.23 9.02
C GLY A 55 1.13 7.59 9.46
N ALA A 56 0.89 8.87 9.70
CA ALA A 56 -0.39 9.37 10.20
C ALA A 56 -1.43 9.53 9.07
N GLY A 57 -2.72 9.48 9.42
CA GLY A 57 -3.82 9.86 8.53
C GLY A 57 -4.07 8.93 7.34
N ASN A 58 -3.50 7.74 7.32
CA ASN A 58 -3.78 6.75 6.27
C ASN A 58 -5.20 6.17 6.42
N ILE A 59 -5.88 5.94 5.28
CA ILE A 59 -7.24 5.40 5.24
C ILE A 59 -7.23 4.07 4.47
N PHE A 60 -7.78 3.04 5.10
CA PHE A 60 -7.90 1.70 4.53
C PHE A 60 -9.38 1.37 4.35
N HIS A 61 -9.84 1.33 3.10
CA HIS A 61 -11.23 1.05 2.77
C HIS A 61 -11.57 -0.44 2.84
N PRO A 62 -12.85 -0.82 2.81
CA PRO A 62 -13.28 -2.20 2.95
C PRO A 62 -12.61 -3.14 1.96
N PHE A 63 -12.24 -4.32 2.43
CA PHE A 63 -11.60 -5.38 1.64
C PHE A 63 -10.20 -5.04 1.09
N SER A 64 -9.60 -3.91 1.46
CA SER A 64 -8.19 -3.67 1.16
C SER A 64 -7.32 -4.66 1.95
N ALA A 65 -6.24 -5.14 1.33
CA ALA A 65 -5.28 -6.08 1.93
C ALA A 65 -3.85 -5.50 1.78
N VAL A 66 -3.37 -4.85 2.84
CA VAL A 66 -2.14 -4.05 2.79
C VAL A 66 -1.07 -4.66 3.70
N GLY A 67 0.16 -4.79 3.19
CA GLY A 67 1.26 -5.42 3.89
C GLY A 67 1.22 -6.94 3.86
N VAL A 68 0.50 -7.53 2.90
CA VAL A 68 0.41 -8.98 2.71
C VAL A 68 1.71 -9.58 2.16
N ASP A 69 1.83 -10.87 2.23
CA ASP A 69 2.97 -11.60 1.70
C ASP A 69 3.16 -11.32 0.20
N PRO A 70 4.41 -11.24 -0.27
CA PRO A 70 4.68 -11.04 -1.68
C PRO A 70 4.19 -12.21 -2.53
N GLN A 71 3.64 -11.91 -3.70
CA GLN A 71 3.24 -12.91 -4.70
C GLN A 71 4.48 -13.35 -5.50
N ASP A 72 5.44 -13.96 -4.82
CA ASP A 72 6.69 -14.47 -5.38
C ASP A 72 6.88 -15.92 -4.96
N LEU A 73 7.04 -16.83 -5.92
CA LEU A 73 7.25 -18.26 -5.70
C LEU A 73 8.50 -18.58 -4.85
N THR A 74 9.45 -17.65 -4.80
CA THR A 74 10.68 -17.82 -4.03
C THR A 74 10.58 -17.36 -2.59
N PHE A 75 9.51 -16.65 -2.21
CA PHE A 75 9.25 -16.21 -0.84
C PHE A 75 8.96 -17.43 0.05
N LYS A 76 9.65 -17.52 1.18
CA LYS A 76 9.56 -18.65 2.13
C LYS A 76 9.13 -18.22 3.54
N GLY A 77 8.51 -17.03 3.66
CA GLY A 77 8.10 -16.48 4.95
C GLY A 77 9.20 -15.66 5.64
N GLU A 78 10.18 -15.19 4.89
CA GLU A 78 11.26 -14.34 5.44
C GLU A 78 10.69 -13.02 5.97
N ARG A 79 11.34 -12.48 6.99
CA ARG A 79 10.97 -11.20 7.55
C ARG A 79 11.30 -10.08 6.58
N THR A 80 10.25 -9.51 5.99
CA THR A 80 10.31 -8.38 5.05
C THR A 80 9.32 -7.31 5.49
N GLU A 81 9.43 -6.10 4.97
CA GLU A 81 8.67 -4.95 5.47
C GLU A 81 7.92 -4.21 4.37
N LEU A 82 6.83 -3.53 4.78
CA LEU A 82 6.20 -2.44 4.04
C LEU A 82 6.35 -1.15 4.86
N ILE A 83 6.82 -0.08 4.22
CA ILE A 83 6.95 1.24 4.85
C ILE A 83 6.12 2.23 4.04
N VAL A 84 5.18 2.89 4.69
CA VAL A 84 4.21 3.82 4.10
C VAL A 84 4.27 5.15 4.86
N GLY A 85 4.30 6.25 4.14
CA GLY A 85 4.23 7.60 4.69
C GLY A 85 2.84 7.98 5.18
N ASP A 86 2.55 9.27 5.17
CA ASP A 86 1.32 9.85 5.69
C ASP A 86 0.24 10.02 4.61
N GLY A 87 -1.03 10.11 5.02
CA GLY A 87 -2.14 10.62 4.20
C GLY A 87 -2.55 9.77 3.01
N ASN A 88 -2.10 8.53 2.91
CA ASN A 88 -2.46 7.68 1.77
C ASN A 88 -3.87 7.11 1.89
N ASN A 89 -4.53 6.95 0.75
CA ASN A 89 -5.89 6.44 0.65
C ASN A 89 -5.91 5.14 -0.15
N PHE A 90 -6.09 4.01 0.55
CA PHE A 90 -6.20 2.67 -0.04
C PHE A 90 -7.68 2.33 -0.19
N ARG A 91 -8.23 2.50 -1.40
CA ARG A 91 -9.63 2.24 -1.70
C ARG A 91 -9.95 0.75 -1.66
N GLU A 92 -11.18 0.42 -1.96
CA GLU A 92 -11.74 -0.93 -1.83
C GLU A 92 -10.92 -1.96 -2.62
N SER A 93 -10.63 -3.10 -2.01
CA SER A 93 -9.92 -4.22 -2.63
C SER A 93 -8.51 -3.90 -3.16
N VAL A 94 -7.89 -2.82 -2.70
CA VAL A 94 -6.48 -2.54 -2.99
C VAL A 94 -5.61 -3.60 -2.32
N THR A 95 -4.58 -4.06 -3.03
CA THR A 95 -3.58 -4.99 -2.49
C THR A 95 -2.18 -4.39 -2.55
N VAL A 96 -1.43 -4.50 -1.46
CA VAL A 96 -0.03 -4.06 -1.39
C VAL A 96 0.81 -5.14 -0.74
N SER A 97 1.82 -5.63 -1.45
CA SER A 97 2.73 -6.66 -0.94
C SER A 97 3.92 -6.05 -0.19
N ARG A 98 4.41 -6.75 0.84
CA ARG A 98 5.72 -6.46 1.45
C ARG A 98 6.85 -6.79 0.47
N GLY A 99 8.08 -6.41 0.82
CA GLY A 99 9.26 -6.74 0.04
C GLY A 99 9.63 -8.22 0.06
N THR A 100 10.62 -8.59 -0.75
CA THR A 100 11.25 -9.91 -0.75
C THR A 100 12.72 -9.80 -0.32
N LYS A 101 13.30 -10.88 0.22
CA LYS A 101 14.72 -10.89 0.61
C LYS A 101 15.64 -10.54 -0.57
N LYS A 102 15.31 -10.98 -1.76
CA LYS A 102 16.08 -10.71 -2.98
C LYS A 102 15.99 -9.26 -3.44
N GLY A 103 14.84 -8.61 -3.23
CA GLY A 103 14.59 -7.23 -3.61
C GLY A 103 15.02 -6.19 -2.57
N GLY A 104 15.73 -6.61 -1.52
CA GLY A 104 16.16 -5.70 -0.45
C GLY A 104 15.23 -5.66 0.76
N GLY A 105 14.19 -6.46 0.78
CA GLY A 105 13.35 -6.70 1.95
C GLY A 105 12.24 -5.69 2.20
N THR A 106 12.09 -4.67 1.36
CA THR A 106 11.17 -3.56 1.69
C THR A 106 10.44 -3.02 0.46
N THR A 107 9.12 -2.97 0.54
CA THR A 107 8.28 -2.14 -0.33
C THR A 107 8.07 -0.77 0.32
N LYS A 108 8.16 0.32 -0.44
CA LYS A 108 8.06 1.69 0.08
C LYS A 108 6.98 2.49 -0.65
N ILE A 109 6.20 3.25 0.11
CA ILE A 109 5.18 4.17 -0.40
C ILE A 109 5.36 5.51 0.32
N GLY A 110 5.39 6.61 -0.43
CA GLY A 110 5.48 7.96 0.08
C GLY A 110 4.17 8.46 0.71
N ASN A 111 3.89 9.74 0.53
CA ASN A 111 2.77 10.42 1.18
C ASN A 111 1.68 10.80 0.18
N ASP A 112 0.46 11.00 0.70
CA ASP A 112 -0.67 11.62 -0.02
C ASP A 112 -1.00 10.96 -1.37
N ASN A 113 -0.91 9.63 -1.42
CA ASN A 113 -1.22 8.86 -2.61
C ASN A 113 -2.68 8.37 -2.60
N LEU A 114 -3.29 8.30 -3.78
CA LEU A 114 -4.60 7.71 -3.98
C LEU A 114 -4.47 6.40 -4.78
N PHE A 115 -4.80 5.29 -4.13
CA PHE A 115 -4.93 3.98 -4.77
C PHE A 115 -6.42 3.68 -4.93
N MET A 116 -6.97 3.84 -6.14
CA MET A 116 -8.39 3.54 -6.40
C MET A 116 -8.65 2.04 -6.34
N ALA A 117 -9.92 1.67 -6.36
CA ALA A 117 -10.36 0.30 -6.14
C ALA A 117 -9.65 -0.70 -7.07
N TYR A 118 -9.31 -1.86 -6.50
CA TYR A 118 -8.61 -2.98 -7.16
C TYR A 118 -7.17 -2.68 -7.62
N THR A 119 -6.56 -1.56 -7.22
CA THR A 119 -5.13 -1.32 -7.49
C THR A 119 -4.25 -2.37 -6.82
N HIS A 120 -3.19 -2.80 -7.50
CA HIS A 120 -2.16 -3.68 -6.93
C HIS A 120 -0.79 -3.01 -6.95
N ILE A 121 -0.08 -3.06 -5.81
CA ILE A 121 1.33 -2.68 -5.71
C ILE A 121 2.15 -3.92 -5.33
N GLY A 122 3.00 -4.34 -6.27
CA GLY A 122 3.88 -5.50 -6.12
C GLY A 122 5.04 -5.26 -5.15
N HIS A 123 5.64 -6.34 -4.71
CA HIS A 123 6.74 -6.37 -3.76
C HIS A 123 7.98 -5.58 -4.24
N ASP A 124 8.76 -5.06 -3.32
CA ASP A 124 10.02 -4.33 -3.58
C ASP A 124 9.86 -3.08 -4.44
N SER A 125 8.62 -2.64 -4.69
CA SER A 125 8.35 -1.41 -5.42
C SER A 125 8.56 -0.18 -4.53
N VAL A 126 8.94 0.92 -5.17
CA VAL A 126 9.08 2.23 -4.52
C VAL A 126 8.10 3.19 -5.19
N VAL A 127 7.13 3.67 -4.44
CA VAL A 127 6.13 4.66 -4.89
C VAL A 127 6.43 5.98 -4.18
N GLY A 128 6.53 7.04 -4.95
CA GLY A 128 6.73 8.40 -4.46
C GLY A 128 5.49 8.97 -3.75
N SER A 129 5.37 10.28 -3.77
CA SER A 129 4.28 11.00 -3.11
C SER A 129 3.35 11.66 -4.13
N HIS A 130 2.11 11.95 -3.71
CA HIS A 130 1.09 12.63 -4.53
C HIS A 130 0.76 11.89 -5.83
N THR A 131 0.84 10.57 -5.83
CA THR A 131 0.54 9.74 -7.00
C THR A 131 -0.93 9.32 -7.02
N ILE A 132 -1.45 9.06 -8.22
CA ILE A 132 -2.81 8.56 -8.43
C ILE A 132 -2.75 7.27 -9.23
N PHE A 133 -3.31 6.22 -8.68
CA PHE A 133 -3.51 4.95 -9.36
C PHE A 133 -5.02 4.76 -9.57
N ALA A 134 -5.45 4.86 -10.83
CA ALA A 134 -6.85 4.66 -11.17
C ALA A 134 -7.26 3.18 -11.04
N ASN A 135 -8.56 2.90 -11.11
CA ASN A 135 -9.11 1.57 -10.85
C ASN A 135 -8.37 0.44 -11.58
N ALA A 136 -8.00 -0.58 -10.84
CA ALA A 136 -7.32 -1.77 -11.33
C ALA A 136 -5.95 -1.50 -12.01
N ALA A 137 -5.33 -0.34 -11.76
CA ALA A 137 -3.94 -0.14 -12.13
C ALA A 137 -3.06 -1.17 -11.38
N THR A 138 -2.16 -1.83 -12.09
CA THR A 138 -1.40 -2.96 -11.53
C THR A 138 0.09 -2.72 -11.69
N VAL A 139 0.79 -2.61 -10.58
CA VAL A 139 2.25 -2.41 -10.54
C VAL A 139 2.90 -3.73 -10.12
N ALA A 140 3.71 -4.30 -11.00
CA ALA A 140 4.48 -5.51 -10.69
C ALA A 140 5.60 -5.24 -9.68
N GLY A 141 6.36 -6.27 -9.31
CA GLY A 141 7.47 -6.11 -8.36
C GLY A 141 8.63 -5.26 -8.89
N HIS A 142 9.39 -4.64 -7.98
CA HIS A 142 10.61 -3.87 -8.29
C HIS A 142 10.42 -2.63 -9.16
N VAL A 143 9.21 -2.07 -9.23
CA VAL A 143 8.91 -0.88 -10.02
C VAL A 143 9.19 0.37 -9.19
N VAL A 144 9.72 1.41 -9.84
CA VAL A 144 9.90 2.73 -9.24
C VAL A 144 8.91 3.71 -9.87
N ILE A 145 8.00 4.24 -9.07
CA ILE A 145 7.06 5.31 -9.45
C ILE A 145 7.51 6.58 -8.73
N GLU A 146 7.85 7.62 -9.49
CA GLU A 146 8.25 8.90 -8.90
C GLU A 146 7.03 9.74 -8.45
N ASP A 147 7.29 10.92 -7.87
CA ASP A 147 6.23 11.79 -7.35
C ASP A 147 5.31 12.32 -8.47
N HIS A 148 4.06 12.57 -8.11
CA HIS A 148 3.02 13.17 -8.97
C HIS A 148 2.69 12.37 -10.24
N VAL A 149 3.02 11.08 -10.28
CA VAL A 149 2.65 10.20 -11.40
C VAL A 149 1.16 9.85 -11.31
N THR A 150 0.51 9.80 -12.47
CA THR A 150 -0.84 9.24 -12.60
C THR A 150 -0.78 7.97 -13.46
N VAL A 151 -1.24 6.85 -12.92
CA VAL A 151 -1.38 5.59 -13.66
C VAL A 151 -2.87 5.36 -13.95
N GLY A 152 -3.23 5.38 -15.23
CA GLY A 152 -4.61 5.23 -15.71
C GLY A 152 -5.20 3.85 -15.37
N ALA A 153 -6.52 3.77 -15.42
CA ALA A 153 -7.24 2.54 -15.11
C ALA A 153 -6.83 1.36 -16.01
N LEU A 154 -6.80 0.15 -15.44
CA LEU A 154 -6.47 -1.08 -16.16
C LEU A 154 -5.08 -1.06 -16.85
N SER A 155 -4.16 -0.25 -16.35
CA SER A 155 -2.82 -0.10 -16.91
C SER A 155 -1.80 -0.89 -16.08
N PRO A 156 -1.26 -2.01 -16.60
CA PRO A 156 -0.21 -2.77 -15.94
C PRO A 156 1.18 -2.15 -16.21
N VAL A 157 2.00 -2.09 -15.17
CA VAL A 157 3.41 -1.70 -15.23
C VAL A 157 4.26 -2.93 -14.98
N HIS A 158 5.10 -3.30 -15.97
CA HIS A 158 5.97 -4.45 -15.90
C HIS A 158 7.07 -4.27 -14.84
N GLN A 159 7.54 -5.38 -14.30
CA GLN A 159 8.60 -5.38 -13.27
C GLN A 159 9.87 -4.63 -13.75
N PHE A 160 10.55 -3.99 -12.82
CA PHE A 160 11.77 -3.22 -13.02
C PHE A 160 11.63 -1.92 -13.81
N CYS A 161 10.43 -1.56 -14.28
CA CYS A 161 10.21 -0.28 -14.94
C CYS A 161 10.33 0.89 -13.96
N ARG A 162 10.74 2.05 -14.47
CA ARG A 162 10.73 3.32 -13.78
C ARG A 162 9.78 4.29 -14.48
N ILE A 163 8.87 4.90 -13.72
CA ILE A 163 7.95 5.92 -14.21
C ILE A 163 8.39 7.26 -13.62
N GLY A 164 8.82 8.16 -14.50
CA GLY A 164 9.35 9.46 -14.12
C GLY A 164 8.31 10.41 -13.57
N ARG A 165 8.77 11.39 -12.81
CA ARG A 165 7.93 12.39 -12.11
C ARG A 165 6.98 13.11 -13.08
N TYR A 166 5.74 13.32 -12.64
CA TYR A 166 4.65 13.95 -13.40
C TYR A 166 4.20 13.20 -14.65
N ALA A 167 4.72 12.00 -14.94
CA ALA A 167 4.24 11.22 -16.08
C ALA A 167 2.75 10.85 -15.91
N TYR A 168 2.01 10.92 -17.01
CA TYR A 168 0.62 10.51 -17.10
C TYR A 168 0.47 9.29 -18.01
N ILE A 169 0.10 8.16 -17.43
CA ILE A 169 -0.17 6.92 -18.16
C ILE A 169 -1.66 6.88 -18.47
N GLY A 170 -2.01 6.83 -19.77
CA GLY A 170 -3.40 6.69 -20.19
C GLY A 170 -4.01 5.36 -19.74
N ALA A 171 -5.33 5.31 -19.66
CA ALA A 171 -6.02 4.06 -19.31
C ALA A 171 -5.75 2.94 -20.33
N CYS A 172 -5.78 1.70 -19.89
CA CYS A 172 -5.53 0.50 -20.71
C CYS A 172 -4.17 0.49 -21.43
N THR A 173 -3.18 1.19 -20.88
CA THR A 173 -1.83 1.24 -21.44
C THR A 173 -0.91 0.23 -20.75
N VAL A 174 -0.31 -0.67 -21.51
CA VAL A 174 0.67 -1.64 -20.99
C VAL A 174 2.06 -1.02 -21.00
N ILE A 175 2.67 -0.85 -19.83
CA ILE A 175 4.02 -0.31 -19.68
C ILE A 175 5.03 -1.44 -19.54
N THR A 176 5.93 -1.58 -20.50
CA THR A 176 6.98 -2.63 -20.54
C THR A 176 8.39 -2.07 -20.47
N GLN A 177 8.55 -0.76 -20.42
CA GLN A 177 9.84 -0.06 -20.34
C GLN A 177 9.69 1.24 -19.56
N ASP A 178 10.80 1.89 -19.25
CA ASP A 178 10.80 3.14 -18.51
C ASP A 178 10.02 4.24 -19.23
N VAL A 179 9.36 5.09 -18.44
CA VAL A 179 8.65 6.27 -18.94
C VAL A 179 9.38 7.51 -18.41
N PRO A 180 9.82 8.42 -19.28
CA PRO A 180 10.49 9.65 -18.85
C PRO A 180 9.54 10.57 -18.04
N PRO A 181 10.10 11.55 -17.29
CA PRO A 181 9.30 12.59 -16.64
C PRO A 181 8.50 13.43 -17.64
N PHE A 182 7.30 13.93 -17.20
CA PHE A 182 6.34 14.80 -17.94
C PHE A 182 5.68 14.17 -19.15
#